data_eeb1590736667ff382c8329af06b4af5
#
_entry.id   eeb1590736667ff382c8329af06b4af5
#
_cell.length_a   1.000
_cell.length_b   1.000
_cell.length_c   1.000
_cell.angle_alpha   90.00
_cell.angle_beta   90.00
_cell.angle_gamma   90.00
#
_symmetry.space_group_name_H-M   'P 1'
#
loop_
_entity.id
_entity.type
_entity.pdbx_description
1 polymer ?
#
loop_
_entity_poly.entity_id
_entity_poly.type
_entity_poly.pdbx_seq_one_letter_code
_entity_poly.pdbx_strand_id
1 'polypeptide(L)'
;MDNIHKNKVYIKDVYRKIILLAMAAHMLYAVICTIIHQIPLTYYNFCSVLFYMGMLFVIKKGCFRLAVSVVHLEVSMFVVISTLYLGWSSGYTLLLIALTSLVYFSPFKNRAVPYIIALGEVFLFFILKLVMDQNVLGIADLSHHKVMQGMYLFNACISFGMILYGAIITKISSHMIEKSLSDENESLYEIANYDQLTGLWTRWHMYDTIHSKHIHPTFVALGDIDDFKYINDHYGHMCGDFVLVTIASIIKNILFQSVGIVRWGGEEIVLLFEDHDVMMPKVMLEQIRQKIEDYDFVFDEQHIHVTMTFGLSAVIDDVDNALQIADEHMYHGKRSGKNQIVS
;
A
#
# COMPACT_ATOMS: atom_id res chain seq x y z
N MET A 1 0.62 9.90 2.63
CA MET A 1 0.65 10.17 4.08
C MET A 1 -0.62 9.69 4.81
N ASP A 2 -1.76 9.71 4.19
CA ASP A 2 -3.07 9.35 4.80
C ASP A 2 -3.19 7.86 5.21
N ASN A 3 -2.64 6.93 4.43
CA ASN A 3 -2.71 5.49 4.71
C ASN A 3 -1.88 5.06 5.93
N ILE A 4 -0.71 5.69 6.16
CA ILE A 4 0.14 5.39 7.34
C ILE A 4 -0.56 5.88 8.62
N HIS A 5 -1.28 6.98 8.54
CA HIS A 5 -2.05 7.52 9.69
C HIS A 5 -3.25 6.62 10.01
N LYS A 6 -3.99 6.17 9.00
CA LYS A 6 -5.13 5.23 9.15
C LYS A 6 -4.69 3.90 9.77
N ASN A 7 -3.55 3.34 9.33
CA ASN A 7 -3.00 2.11 9.92
C ASN A 7 -2.62 2.27 11.40
N LYS A 8 -2.01 3.40 11.79
CA LYS A 8 -1.67 3.66 13.21
C LYS A 8 -2.92 3.80 14.09
N VAL A 9 -3.96 4.44 13.59
CA VAL A 9 -5.24 4.59 14.30
C VAL A 9 -5.92 3.24 14.49
N TYR A 10 -5.95 2.40 13.45
CA TYR A 10 -6.51 1.06 13.49
C TYR A 10 -5.78 0.16 14.51
N ILE A 11 -4.46 0.11 14.46
CA ILE A 11 -3.64 -0.67 15.41
C ILE A 11 -3.93 -0.24 16.85
N LYS A 12 -4.00 1.06 17.11
CA LYS A 12 -4.32 1.60 18.44
C LYS A 12 -5.69 1.14 18.95
N ASP A 13 -6.70 1.15 18.10
CA ASP A 13 -8.06 0.75 18.46
C ASP A 13 -8.13 -0.75 18.78
N VAL A 14 -7.45 -1.58 17.99
CA VAL A 14 -7.35 -3.02 18.21
C VAL A 14 -6.73 -3.32 19.59
N TYR A 15 -5.58 -2.75 19.91
CA TYR A 15 -4.93 -2.99 21.21
C TYR A 15 -5.75 -2.46 22.37
N ARG A 16 -6.42 -1.32 22.21
CA ARG A 16 -7.34 -0.80 23.22
C ARG A 16 -8.46 -1.79 23.52
N LYS A 17 -9.06 -2.39 22.49
CA LYS A 17 -10.13 -3.39 22.64
C LYS A 17 -9.62 -4.66 23.35
N ILE A 18 -8.44 -5.15 22.97
CA ILE A 18 -7.81 -6.32 23.63
C ILE A 18 -7.60 -6.06 25.12
N ILE A 19 -7.05 -4.90 25.49
CA ILE A 19 -6.82 -4.54 26.90
C ILE A 19 -8.12 -4.42 27.68
N LEU A 20 -9.15 -3.79 27.10
CA LEU A 20 -10.46 -3.68 27.73
C LEU A 20 -11.10 -5.06 27.95
N LEU A 21 -10.95 -5.98 26.99
CA LEU A 21 -11.43 -7.35 27.13
C LEU A 21 -10.67 -8.11 28.23
N ALA A 22 -9.34 -8.00 28.28
CA ALA A 22 -8.53 -8.59 29.33
C ALA A 22 -8.91 -8.05 30.72
N MET A 23 -9.11 -6.74 30.84
CA MET A 23 -9.57 -6.11 32.07
C MET A 23 -10.93 -6.65 32.54
N ALA A 24 -11.89 -6.78 31.62
CA ALA A 24 -13.21 -7.37 31.91
C ALA A 24 -13.10 -8.83 32.34
N ALA A 25 -12.23 -9.62 31.71
CA ALA A 25 -11.96 -11.00 32.09
C ALA A 25 -11.40 -11.11 33.51
N HIS A 26 -10.42 -10.28 33.90
CA HIS A 26 -9.87 -10.25 35.22
C HIS A 26 -10.90 -9.81 36.27
N MET A 27 -11.78 -8.87 35.97
CA MET A 27 -12.89 -8.53 36.87
C MET A 27 -13.81 -9.72 37.09
N LEU A 28 -14.15 -10.48 36.05
CA LEU A 28 -14.97 -11.67 36.17
C LEU A 28 -14.26 -12.78 36.95
N TYR A 29 -12.96 -13.01 36.71
CA TYR A 29 -12.15 -13.97 37.50
C TYR A 29 -12.05 -13.56 38.96
N ALA A 30 -11.93 -12.28 39.29
CA ALA A 30 -11.94 -11.80 40.68
C ALA A 30 -13.25 -12.19 41.38
N VAL A 31 -14.40 -12.01 40.73
CA VAL A 31 -15.71 -12.43 41.26
C VAL A 31 -15.75 -13.96 41.48
N ILE A 32 -15.36 -14.74 40.48
CA ILE A 32 -15.35 -16.20 40.55
C ILE A 32 -14.44 -16.67 41.68
N CYS A 33 -13.20 -16.15 41.77
CA CYS A 33 -12.24 -16.51 42.80
C CYS A 33 -12.73 -16.13 44.21
N THR A 34 -13.47 -15.03 44.34
CA THR A 34 -14.12 -14.67 45.63
C THR A 34 -15.18 -15.71 46.02
N ILE A 35 -16.04 -16.12 45.07
CA ILE A 35 -17.09 -17.12 45.33
C ILE A 35 -16.51 -18.48 45.74
N ILE A 36 -15.39 -18.89 45.14
CA ILE A 36 -14.72 -20.17 45.48
C ILE A 36 -13.70 -20.03 46.61
N HIS A 37 -13.70 -18.90 47.32
CA HIS A 37 -12.83 -18.61 48.49
C HIS A 37 -11.32 -18.65 48.16
N GLN A 38 -10.91 -18.37 46.93
CA GLN A 38 -9.50 -18.28 46.49
C GLN A 38 -8.97 -16.85 46.65
N ILE A 39 -8.80 -16.43 47.91
CA ILE A 39 -8.44 -15.05 48.26
C ILE A 39 -7.17 -14.54 47.56
N PRO A 40 -6.05 -15.31 47.47
CA PRO A 40 -4.85 -14.83 46.77
C PRO A 40 -5.10 -14.52 45.30
N LEU A 41 -5.86 -15.35 44.58
CA LEU A 41 -6.20 -15.13 43.19
C LEU A 41 -7.18 -13.95 43.00
N THR A 42 -8.06 -13.73 43.98
CA THR A 42 -8.92 -12.54 43.97
C THR A 42 -8.09 -11.27 43.98
N TYR A 43 -7.11 -11.16 44.90
CA TYR A 43 -6.20 -10.00 44.96
C TYR A 43 -5.36 -9.88 43.70
N TYR A 44 -4.83 -10.99 43.14
CA TYR A 44 -4.08 -10.97 41.91
C TYR A 44 -4.90 -10.35 40.75
N ASN A 45 -6.14 -10.80 40.60
CA ASN A 45 -7.02 -10.28 39.54
C ASN A 45 -7.34 -8.79 39.71
N PHE A 46 -7.51 -8.29 40.95
CA PHE A 46 -7.66 -6.84 41.17
C PHE A 46 -6.40 -6.06 40.78
N CYS A 47 -5.21 -6.58 41.11
CA CYS A 47 -3.94 -5.97 40.70
C CYS A 47 -3.82 -5.96 39.16
N SER A 48 -4.22 -7.03 38.48
CA SER A 48 -4.24 -7.10 37.02
C SER A 48 -5.17 -6.04 36.40
N VAL A 49 -6.35 -5.80 37.00
CA VAL A 49 -7.25 -4.73 36.54
C VAL A 49 -6.55 -3.36 36.58
N LEU A 50 -5.88 -3.05 37.71
CA LEU A 50 -5.11 -1.81 37.86
C LEU A 50 -3.96 -1.73 36.86
N PHE A 51 -3.26 -2.84 36.63
CA PHE A 51 -2.20 -2.96 35.64
C PHE A 51 -2.73 -2.64 34.22
N TYR A 52 -3.87 -3.23 33.81
CA TYR A 52 -4.47 -2.98 32.51
C TYR A 52 -4.96 -1.53 32.33
N MET A 53 -5.43 -0.90 33.38
CA MET A 53 -5.71 0.55 33.37
C MET A 53 -4.45 1.37 33.04
N GLY A 54 -3.31 1.00 33.63
CA GLY A 54 -2.01 1.59 33.31
C GLY A 54 -1.60 1.35 31.85
N MET A 55 -1.87 0.16 31.29
CA MET A 55 -1.56 -0.17 29.91
C MET A 55 -2.39 0.63 28.89
N LEU A 56 -3.63 1.01 29.21
CA LEU A 56 -4.41 1.94 28.39
C LEU A 56 -3.70 3.29 28.23
N PHE A 57 -3.07 3.78 29.31
CA PHE A 57 -2.28 5.01 29.25
C PHE A 57 -0.99 4.85 28.40
N VAL A 58 -0.30 3.70 28.52
CA VAL A 58 0.89 3.38 27.71
C VAL A 58 0.55 3.35 26.21
N ILE A 59 -0.59 2.75 25.85
CA ILE A 59 -1.07 2.74 24.45
C ILE A 59 -1.44 4.16 23.97
N LYS A 60 -2.06 4.97 24.84
CA LYS A 60 -2.38 6.36 24.50
C LYS A 60 -1.13 7.16 24.13
N LYS A 61 0.02 6.86 24.77
CA LYS A 61 1.33 7.44 24.45
C LYS A 61 2.00 6.84 23.19
N GLY A 62 1.41 5.84 22.56
CA GLY A 62 1.97 5.20 21.35
C GLY A 62 3.05 4.15 21.61
N CYS A 63 3.29 3.75 22.87
CA CYS A 63 4.29 2.76 23.26
C CYS A 63 3.77 1.31 23.09
N PHE A 64 3.28 0.96 21.90
CA PHE A 64 2.60 -0.32 21.63
C PHE A 64 3.46 -1.54 21.91
N ARG A 65 4.75 -1.52 21.55
CA ARG A 65 5.67 -2.66 21.75
C ARG A 65 5.83 -3.00 23.23
N LEU A 66 6.03 -1.96 24.05
CA LEU A 66 6.13 -2.13 25.48
C LEU A 66 4.83 -2.72 26.05
N ALA A 67 3.67 -2.13 25.68
CA ALA A 67 2.38 -2.60 26.15
C ALA A 67 2.16 -4.08 25.82
N VAL A 68 2.43 -4.49 24.57
CA VAL A 68 2.29 -5.88 24.13
C VAL A 68 3.20 -6.81 24.91
N SER A 69 4.50 -6.51 25.01
CA SER A 69 5.46 -7.38 25.71
C SER A 69 5.10 -7.57 27.18
N VAL A 70 4.69 -6.49 27.85
CA VAL A 70 4.37 -6.53 29.27
C VAL A 70 3.01 -7.22 29.51
N VAL A 71 2.04 -7.07 28.60
CA VAL A 71 0.77 -7.81 28.64
C VAL A 71 0.99 -9.31 28.46
N HIS A 72 1.81 -9.73 27.47
CA HIS A 72 2.14 -11.15 27.31
C HIS A 72 2.79 -11.75 28.56
N LEU A 73 3.70 -11.02 29.19
CA LEU A 73 4.32 -11.46 30.43
C LEU A 73 3.30 -11.59 31.56
N GLU A 74 2.39 -10.61 31.71
CA GLU A 74 1.36 -10.62 32.75
C GLU A 74 0.40 -11.81 32.57
N VAL A 75 -0.12 -12.03 31.35
CA VAL A 75 -1.02 -13.15 31.07
C VAL A 75 -0.31 -14.50 31.31
N SER A 76 0.95 -14.63 30.90
CA SER A 76 1.73 -15.85 31.16
C SER A 76 1.91 -16.11 32.68
N MET A 77 2.24 -15.08 33.44
CA MET A 77 2.31 -15.18 34.91
C MET A 77 0.96 -15.54 35.53
N PHE A 78 -0.12 -14.90 35.08
CA PHE A 78 -1.48 -15.19 35.49
C PHE A 78 -1.85 -16.66 35.28
N VAL A 79 -1.55 -17.20 34.09
CA VAL A 79 -1.80 -18.60 33.76
C VAL A 79 -1.02 -19.53 34.66
N VAL A 80 0.28 -19.26 34.91
CA VAL A 80 1.11 -20.07 35.83
C VAL A 80 0.50 -20.10 37.22
N ILE A 81 0.27 -18.93 37.81
CA ILE A 81 -0.24 -18.81 39.18
C ILE A 81 -1.62 -19.46 39.28
N SER A 82 -2.54 -19.15 38.36
CA SER A 82 -3.90 -19.70 38.40
C SER A 82 -3.92 -21.23 38.23
N THR A 83 -3.06 -21.78 37.35
CA THR A 83 -2.94 -23.23 37.16
C THR A 83 -2.36 -23.91 38.40
N LEU A 84 -1.37 -23.30 39.04
CA LEU A 84 -0.79 -23.83 40.31
C LEU A 84 -1.78 -23.81 41.49
N TYR A 85 -2.70 -22.83 41.53
CA TYR A 85 -3.70 -22.74 42.60
C TYR A 85 -4.95 -23.61 42.34
N LEU A 86 -5.42 -23.68 41.09
CA LEU A 86 -6.72 -24.28 40.75
C LEU A 86 -6.61 -25.61 40.02
N GLY A 87 -5.40 -26.01 39.65
CA GLY A 87 -5.15 -27.24 38.91
C GLY A 87 -5.34 -27.09 37.39
N TRP A 88 -4.88 -28.13 36.69
CA TRP A 88 -4.96 -28.23 35.23
C TRP A 88 -6.40 -28.19 34.70
N SER A 89 -7.32 -28.82 35.45
CA SER A 89 -8.74 -28.90 35.12
C SER A 89 -9.48 -27.57 35.06
N SER A 90 -8.86 -26.49 35.54
CA SER A 90 -9.41 -25.13 35.45
C SER A 90 -9.34 -24.55 34.02
N GLY A 91 -8.47 -25.09 33.14
CA GLY A 91 -8.35 -24.69 31.75
C GLY A 91 -7.61 -23.34 31.48
N TYR A 92 -6.96 -22.74 32.50
CA TYR A 92 -6.21 -21.49 32.31
C TYR A 92 -5.08 -21.63 31.28
N THR A 93 -4.48 -22.82 31.15
CA THR A 93 -3.42 -23.09 30.18
C THR A 93 -3.85 -22.92 28.72
N LEU A 94 -5.15 -23.02 28.43
CA LEU A 94 -5.70 -22.75 27.09
C LEU A 94 -5.47 -21.29 26.65
N LEU A 95 -5.36 -20.37 27.61
CA LEU A 95 -5.08 -18.96 27.30
C LEU A 95 -3.68 -18.79 26.70
N LEU A 96 -2.68 -19.63 27.04
CA LEU A 96 -1.36 -19.57 26.38
C LEU A 96 -1.47 -19.88 24.89
N ILE A 97 -2.29 -20.89 24.51
CA ILE A 97 -2.52 -21.22 23.11
C ILE A 97 -3.17 -20.06 22.36
N ALA A 98 -4.13 -19.40 23.00
CA ALA A 98 -4.80 -18.25 22.41
C ALA A 98 -3.84 -17.04 22.27
N LEU A 99 -2.98 -16.83 23.28
CA LEU A 99 -2.04 -15.72 23.33
C LEU A 99 -1.03 -15.79 22.18
N THR A 100 -0.56 -17.01 21.82
CA THR A 100 0.35 -17.19 20.66
C THR A 100 -0.24 -16.67 19.35
N SER A 101 -1.57 -16.70 19.16
CA SER A 101 -2.22 -16.17 17.97
C SER A 101 -2.17 -14.64 17.87
N LEU A 102 -2.12 -13.95 19.01
CA LEU A 102 -2.13 -12.49 19.09
C LEU A 102 -0.72 -11.89 18.98
N VAL A 103 0.33 -12.63 19.30
CA VAL A 103 1.70 -12.13 19.29
C VAL A 103 2.15 -11.73 17.88
N TYR A 104 1.68 -12.43 16.84
CA TYR A 104 2.02 -12.15 15.44
C TYR A 104 1.44 -10.83 14.93
N PHE A 105 0.39 -10.33 15.56
CA PHE A 105 -0.17 -9.02 15.25
C PHE A 105 0.63 -7.86 15.89
N SER A 106 1.67 -8.16 16.64
CA SER A 106 2.42 -7.17 17.39
C SER A 106 3.42 -6.38 16.55
N PRO A 107 3.58 -5.06 16.78
CA PRO A 107 4.37 -4.18 15.95
C PRO A 107 5.88 -4.27 16.25
N PHE A 108 6.45 -5.46 16.36
CA PHE A 108 7.87 -5.64 16.58
C PHE A 108 8.68 -5.35 15.32
N LYS A 109 9.80 -4.61 15.44
CA LYS A 109 10.73 -4.37 14.32
C LYS A 109 11.47 -5.64 13.90
N ASN A 110 11.89 -6.44 14.89
CA ASN A 110 12.58 -7.70 14.65
C ASN A 110 11.54 -8.80 14.44
N ARG A 111 11.59 -9.43 13.26
CA ARG A 111 10.68 -10.51 12.86
C ARG A 111 10.80 -11.77 13.75
N ALA A 112 11.93 -11.96 14.44
CA ALA A 112 12.14 -13.12 15.30
C ALA A 112 11.41 -13.00 16.66
N VAL A 113 11.12 -11.79 17.14
CA VAL A 113 10.54 -11.58 18.47
C VAL A 113 9.19 -12.29 18.67
N PRO A 114 8.21 -12.19 17.75
CA PRO A 114 6.96 -12.94 17.88
C PRO A 114 7.16 -14.45 17.99
N TYR A 115 8.08 -15.02 17.23
CA TYR A 115 8.37 -16.45 17.27
C TYR A 115 9.01 -16.88 18.60
N ILE A 116 9.91 -16.06 19.15
CA ILE A 116 10.54 -16.35 20.44
C ILE A 116 9.50 -16.32 21.55
N ILE A 117 8.60 -15.34 21.57
CA ILE A 117 7.52 -15.24 22.55
C ILE A 117 6.60 -16.45 22.42
N ALA A 118 6.12 -16.76 21.21
CA ALA A 118 5.24 -17.90 20.97
C ALA A 118 5.86 -19.23 21.38
N LEU A 119 7.14 -19.48 21.07
CA LEU A 119 7.88 -20.66 21.49
C LEU A 119 7.99 -20.72 23.03
N GLY A 120 8.22 -19.59 23.70
CA GLY A 120 8.24 -19.50 25.16
C GLY A 120 6.89 -19.88 25.78
N GLU A 121 5.77 -19.43 25.20
CA GLU A 121 4.42 -19.77 25.66
C GLU A 121 4.10 -21.26 25.46
N VAL A 122 4.47 -21.83 24.30
CA VAL A 122 4.33 -23.27 24.03
C VAL A 122 5.18 -24.08 25.01
N PHE A 123 6.42 -23.68 25.26
CA PHE A 123 7.31 -24.34 26.20
C PHE A 123 6.74 -24.28 27.62
N LEU A 124 6.22 -23.12 28.03
CA LEU A 124 5.57 -22.92 29.31
C LEU A 124 4.34 -23.83 29.50
N PHE A 125 3.52 -24.00 28.43
CA PHE A 125 2.38 -24.91 28.45
C PHE A 125 2.81 -26.36 28.78
N PHE A 126 3.86 -26.86 28.10
CA PHE A 126 4.36 -28.22 28.35
C PHE A 126 4.99 -28.37 29.72
N ILE A 127 5.74 -27.37 30.20
CA ILE A 127 6.31 -27.41 31.57
C ILE A 127 5.18 -27.49 32.60
N LEU A 128 4.17 -26.64 32.51
CA LEU A 128 3.03 -26.66 33.42
C LEU A 128 2.33 -28.00 33.38
N LYS A 129 2.18 -28.64 32.22
CA LYS A 129 1.58 -29.96 32.10
C LYS A 129 2.39 -31.00 32.89
N LEU A 130 3.70 -31.04 32.71
CA LEU A 130 4.59 -31.98 33.41
C LEU A 130 4.59 -31.77 34.94
N VAL A 131 4.62 -30.52 35.38
CA VAL A 131 4.58 -30.19 36.82
C VAL A 131 3.25 -30.63 37.46
N MET A 132 2.16 -30.41 36.77
CA MET A 132 0.82 -30.79 37.26
C MET A 132 0.62 -32.30 37.26
N ASP A 133 1.05 -33.04 36.23
CA ASP A 133 0.91 -34.50 36.14
C ASP A 133 1.75 -35.25 37.21
N GLN A 134 2.90 -34.70 37.56
CA GLN A 134 3.77 -35.29 38.59
C GLN A 134 3.33 -34.93 40.03
N ASN A 135 2.36 -34.03 40.18
CA ASN A 135 1.88 -33.50 41.47
C ASN A 135 3.04 -33.05 42.41
N VAL A 136 4.11 -32.49 41.83
CA VAL A 136 5.34 -32.10 42.53
C VAL A 136 5.06 -31.15 43.71
N LEU A 137 3.99 -30.36 43.64
CA LEU A 137 3.64 -29.33 44.58
C LEU A 137 2.56 -29.80 45.58
N GLY A 138 2.07 -31.06 45.51
CA GLY A 138 1.04 -31.58 46.40
C GLY A 138 -0.28 -30.81 46.35
N ILE A 139 -0.61 -30.22 45.20
CA ILE A 139 -1.81 -29.41 45.03
C ILE A 139 -3.03 -30.31 45.03
N ALA A 140 -4.06 -29.94 45.79
CA ALA A 140 -5.31 -30.69 45.86
C ALA A 140 -5.98 -30.76 44.46
N ASP A 141 -6.35 -31.97 44.07
CA ASP A 141 -7.08 -32.19 42.81
C ASP A 141 -8.54 -31.72 42.94
N LEU A 142 -8.84 -30.56 42.39
CA LEU A 142 -10.17 -29.98 42.36
C LEU A 142 -10.96 -30.39 41.08
N SER A 143 -10.46 -31.36 40.30
CA SER A 143 -11.02 -31.76 38.99
C SER A 143 -12.51 -32.18 39.07
N HIS A 144 -12.94 -32.76 40.21
CA HIS A 144 -14.32 -33.19 40.39
C HIS A 144 -15.30 -32.07 40.80
N HIS A 145 -14.80 -30.87 41.02
CA HIS A 145 -15.67 -29.74 41.37
C HIS A 145 -16.42 -29.22 40.14
N LYS A 146 -17.75 -29.11 40.16
CA LYS A 146 -18.57 -28.56 39.04
C LYS A 146 -18.12 -27.17 38.61
N VAL A 147 -17.60 -26.38 39.55
CA VAL A 147 -17.05 -25.04 39.26
C VAL A 147 -15.84 -25.12 38.35
N MET A 148 -14.93 -26.12 38.53
CA MET A 148 -13.75 -26.28 37.66
C MET A 148 -14.15 -26.62 36.23
N GLN A 149 -15.16 -27.46 36.03
CA GLN A 149 -15.70 -27.76 34.68
C GLN A 149 -16.28 -26.49 34.04
N GLY A 150 -17.01 -25.67 34.78
CA GLY A 150 -17.50 -24.38 34.31
C GLY A 150 -16.38 -23.42 33.92
N MET A 151 -15.33 -23.36 34.75
CA MET A 151 -14.13 -22.54 34.47
C MET A 151 -13.39 -23.02 33.22
N TYR A 152 -13.24 -24.34 33.04
CA TYR A 152 -12.61 -24.91 31.86
C TYR A 152 -13.37 -24.49 30.58
N LEU A 153 -14.69 -24.67 30.57
CA LEU A 153 -15.52 -24.26 29.44
C LEU A 153 -15.44 -22.77 29.17
N PHE A 154 -15.45 -21.96 30.21
CA PHE A 154 -15.32 -20.50 30.10
C PHE A 154 -13.96 -20.11 29.48
N ASN A 155 -12.85 -20.68 30.02
CA ASN A 155 -11.51 -20.43 29.47
C ASN A 155 -11.34 -20.94 28.06
N ALA A 156 -11.96 -22.09 27.70
CA ALA A 156 -12.02 -22.58 26.33
C ALA A 156 -12.74 -21.60 25.41
N CYS A 157 -13.92 -21.10 25.81
CA CYS A 157 -14.65 -20.10 25.03
C CYS A 157 -13.84 -18.81 24.81
N ILE A 158 -13.20 -18.31 25.86
CA ILE A 158 -12.32 -17.13 25.74
C ILE A 158 -11.17 -17.42 24.75
N SER A 159 -10.51 -18.57 24.89
CA SER A 159 -9.36 -18.94 24.05
C SER A 159 -9.75 -19.06 22.59
N PHE A 160 -10.85 -19.75 22.27
CA PHE A 160 -11.37 -19.82 20.90
C PHE A 160 -11.77 -18.45 20.37
N GLY A 161 -12.43 -17.62 21.21
CA GLY A 161 -12.78 -16.24 20.84
C GLY A 161 -11.54 -15.40 20.52
N MET A 162 -10.47 -15.52 21.30
CA MET A 162 -9.20 -14.82 21.04
C MET A 162 -8.54 -15.30 19.75
N ILE A 163 -8.51 -16.60 19.48
CA ILE A 163 -7.95 -17.17 18.26
C ILE A 163 -8.74 -16.65 17.03
N LEU A 164 -10.08 -16.71 17.08
CA LEU A 164 -10.93 -16.20 16.02
C LEU A 164 -10.74 -14.69 15.80
N TYR A 165 -10.65 -13.94 16.88
CA TYR A 165 -10.39 -12.49 16.82
C TYR A 165 -9.03 -12.21 16.19
N GLY A 166 -7.98 -12.92 16.58
CA GLY A 166 -6.64 -12.83 15.96
C GLY A 166 -6.69 -13.14 14.46
N ALA A 167 -7.38 -14.21 14.06
CA ALA A 167 -7.54 -14.58 12.64
C ALA A 167 -8.28 -13.50 11.84
N ILE A 168 -9.35 -12.93 12.39
CA ILE A 168 -10.12 -11.85 11.75
C ILE A 168 -9.23 -10.61 11.55
N ILE A 169 -8.50 -10.20 12.59
CA ILE A 169 -7.60 -9.04 12.52
C ILE A 169 -6.51 -9.25 11.47
N THR A 170 -5.90 -10.43 11.46
CA THR A 170 -4.85 -10.77 10.48
C THR A 170 -5.41 -10.69 9.06
N LYS A 171 -6.60 -11.24 8.81
CA LYS A 171 -7.25 -11.18 7.50
C LYS A 171 -7.55 -9.75 7.06
N ILE A 172 -8.10 -8.91 7.97
CA ILE A 172 -8.38 -7.50 7.68
C ILE A 172 -7.08 -6.75 7.37
N SER A 173 -6.03 -6.95 8.19
CA SER A 173 -4.73 -6.31 8.00
C SER A 173 -4.08 -6.71 6.66
N SER A 174 -4.10 -8.00 6.32
CA SER A 174 -3.58 -8.48 5.03
C SER A 174 -4.31 -7.87 3.84
N HIS A 175 -5.63 -7.81 3.90
CA HIS A 175 -6.43 -7.20 2.83
C HIS A 175 -6.16 -5.69 2.67
N MET A 176 -5.98 -4.97 3.78
CA MET A 176 -5.61 -3.55 3.73
C MET A 176 -4.22 -3.31 3.11
N ILE A 177 -3.25 -4.18 3.43
CA ILE A 177 -1.89 -4.12 2.86
C ILE A 177 -1.94 -4.44 1.36
N GLU A 178 -2.65 -5.50 0.96
CA GLU A 178 -2.82 -5.90 -0.43
C GLU A 178 -3.45 -4.79 -1.26
N LYS A 179 -4.53 -4.18 -0.77
CA LYS A 179 -5.17 -3.04 -1.42
C LYS A 179 -4.23 -1.84 -1.56
N SER A 180 -3.52 -1.48 -0.47
CA SER A 180 -2.56 -0.37 -0.50
C SER A 180 -1.43 -0.60 -1.50
N LEU A 181 -0.95 -1.85 -1.61
CA LEU A 181 0.08 -2.23 -2.57
C LEU A 181 -0.44 -2.19 -4.02
N SER A 182 -1.70 -2.61 -4.23
CA SER A 182 -2.34 -2.51 -5.55
C SER A 182 -2.49 -1.05 -5.99
N ASP A 183 -3.00 -0.18 -5.09
CA ASP A 183 -3.17 1.25 -5.37
C ASP A 183 -1.80 1.93 -5.67
N GLU A 184 -0.75 1.54 -4.94
CA GLU A 184 0.62 2.04 -5.16
C GLU A 184 1.18 1.56 -6.50
N ASN A 185 0.98 0.28 -6.84
CA ASN A 185 1.41 -0.27 -8.12
C ASN A 185 0.68 0.40 -9.31
N GLU A 186 -0.62 0.65 -9.20
CA GLU A 186 -1.38 1.37 -10.22
C GLU A 186 -0.86 2.79 -10.42
N SER A 187 -0.60 3.51 -9.31
CA SER A 187 0.00 4.85 -9.38
C SER A 187 1.40 4.84 -10.01
N LEU A 188 2.24 3.86 -9.66
CA LEU A 188 3.56 3.69 -10.25
C LEU A 188 3.48 3.36 -11.76
N TYR A 189 2.52 2.52 -12.14
CA TYR A 189 2.25 2.20 -13.54
C TYR A 189 1.86 3.45 -14.32
N GLU A 190 0.96 4.27 -13.80
CA GLU A 190 0.56 5.52 -14.45
C GLU A 190 1.73 6.49 -14.61
N ILE A 191 2.53 6.69 -13.56
CA ILE A 191 3.70 7.59 -13.58
C ILE A 191 4.76 7.09 -14.58
N ALA A 192 4.97 5.78 -14.66
CA ALA A 192 5.95 5.21 -15.59
C ALA A 192 5.50 5.34 -17.07
N ASN A 193 4.20 5.20 -17.33
CA ASN A 193 3.67 5.06 -18.67
C ASN A 193 3.14 6.38 -19.26
N TYR A 194 2.71 7.32 -18.42
CA TYR A 194 2.11 8.57 -18.88
C TYR A 194 2.82 9.79 -18.30
N ASP A 195 3.08 10.77 -19.17
CA ASP A 195 3.60 12.08 -18.77
C ASP A 195 2.56 12.83 -17.92
N GLN A 196 2.96 13.25 -16.74
CA GLN A 196 2.04 13.83 -15.74
C GLN A 196 1.45 15.20 -16.15
N LEU A 197 2.13 15.93 -17.05
CA LEU A 197 1.65 17.22 -17.51
C LEU A 197 0.64 17.05 -18.66
N THR A 198 1.00 16.28 -19.67
CA THR A 198 0.25 16.19 -20.93
C THR A 198 -0.67 14.96 -21.01
N GLY A 199 -0.44 13.96 -20.15
CA GLY A 199 -1.10 12.66 -20.24
C GLY A 199 -0.82 11.93 -21.55
N LEU A 200 0.28 12.22 -22.22
CA LEU A 200 0.81 11.46 -23.35
C LEU A 200 1.62 10.27 -22.84
N TRP A 201 1.90 9.32 -23.72
CA TRP A 201 2.80 8.23 -23.39
C TRP A 201 4.21 8.75 -23.05
N THR A 202 4.89 8.07 -22.14
CA THR A 202 6.33 8.26 -21.93
C THR A 202 7.11 7.48 -23.00
N ARG A 203 8.40 7.80 -23.17
CA ARG A 203 9.33 6.99 -23.99
C ARG A 203 9.33 5.53 -23.56
N TRP A 204 9.32 5.28 -22.24
CA TRP A 204 9.30 3.94 -21.67
C TRP A 204 8.06 3.16 -22.15
N HIS A 205 6.90 3.74 -22.03
CA HIS A 205 5.65 3.09 -22.45
C HIS A 205 5.63 2.77 -23.95
N MET A 206 6.14 3.67 -24.79
CA MET A 206 6.28 3.42 -26.21
C MET A 206 7.14 2.18 -26.49
N TYR A 207 8.33 2.12 -25.92
CA TYR A 207 9.23 0.99 -26.15
C TYR A 207 8.67 -0.32 -25.58
N ASP A 208 8.10 -0.29 -24.39
CA ASP A 208 7.48 -1.46 -23.77
C ASP A 208 6.33 -2.00 -24.66
N THR A 209 5.50 -1.11 -25.21
CA THR A 209 4.38 -1.47 -26.07
C THR A 209 4.84 -2.04 -27.42
N ILE A 210 5.90 -1.48 -28.02
CA ILE A 210 6.50 -2.01 -29.25
C ILE A 210 7.17 -3.37 -29.00
N HIS A 211 7.98 -3.51 -27.93
CA HIS A 211 8.68 -4.76 -27.61
C HIS A 211 7.71 -5.90 -27.24
N SER A 212 6.62 -5.59 -26.55
CA SER A 212 5.56 -6.56 -26.26
C SER A 212 4.71 -6.93 -27.48
N LYS A 213 5.00 -6.34 -28.63
CA LYS A 213 4.29 -6.56 -29.92
C LYS A 213 2.80 -6.21 -29.86
N HIS A 214 2.42 -5.25 -29.03
CA HIS A 214 1.05 -4.75 -29.01
C HIS A 214 0.80 -3.74 -30.13
N ILE A 215 1.87 -3.08 -30.65
CA ILE A 215 1.82 -2.17 -31.79
C ILE A 215 2.98 -2.44 -32.76
N HIS A 216 2.74 -2.15 -34.04
CA HIS A 216 3.71 -2.31 -35.13
C HIS A 216 3.71 -1.03 -35.98
N PRO A 217 4.35 0.05 -35.52
CA PRO A 217 4.35 1.29 -36.25
C PRO A 217 5.04 1.11 -37.60
N THR A 218 4.40 1.60 -38.63
CA THR A 218 4.91 1.63 -40.01
C THR A 218 5.49 2.99 -40.37
N PHE A 219 5.07 4.05 -39.67
CA PHE A 219 5.62 5.39 -39.77
C PHE A 219 5.78 5.99 -38.37
N VAL A 220 6.79 6.85 -38.25
CA VAL A 220 7.01 7.68 -37.08
C VAL A 220 7.14 9.13 -37.48
N ALA A 221 6.58 10.05 -36.73
CA ALA A 221 6.83 11.46 -36.86
C ALA A 221 7.38 12.03 -35.56
N LEU A 222 8.41 12.85 -35.63
CA LEU A 222 8.91 13.65 -34.52
C LEU A 222 8.53 15.11 -34.78
N GLY A 223 7.83 15.69 -33.83
CA GLY A 223 7.42 17.10 -33.87
C GLY A 223 8.02 17.87 -32.70
N ASP A 224 8.38 19.11 -32.93
CA ASP A 224 8.92 20.00 -31.92
C ASP A 224 8.26 21.38 -32.06
N ILE A 225 7.88 21.97 -30.91
CA ILE A 225 7.22 23.28 -30.86
C ILE A 225 8.23 24.38 -31.23
N ASP A 226 7.85 25.19 -32.22
CA ASP A 226 8.72 26.22 -32.71
C ASP A 226 8.89 27.34 -31.65
N ASP A 227 10.13 27.72 -31.42
CA ASP A 227 10.51 28.79 -30.47
C ASP A 227 9.98 28.60 -29.05
N PHE A 228 9.79 27.37 -28.60
CA PHE A 228 9.23 27.07 -27.27
C PHE A 228 10.05 27.69 -26.12
N LYS A 229 11.37 27.74 -26.28
CA LYS A 229 12.23 28.42 -25.32
C LYS A 229 11.87 29.92 -25.20
N TYR A 230 11.60 30.60 -26.32
CA TYR A 230 11.16 31.99 -26.31
C TYR A 230 9.82 32.14 -25.56
N ILE A 231 8.89 31.21 -25.75
CA ILE A 231 7.60 31.20 -25.03
C ILE A 231 7.86 31.12 -23.51
N ASN A 232 8.69 30.18 -23.07
CA ASN A 232 9.04 30.03 -21.67
C ASN A 232 9.75 31.27 -21.08
N ASP A 233 10.74 31.81 -21.82
CA ASP A 233 11.56 32.93 -21.35
C ASP A 233 10.75 34.24 -21.30
N HIS A 234 9.75 34.40 -22.18
CA HIS A 234 8.97 35.63 -22.30
C HIS A 234 7.68 35.62 -21.48
N TYR A 235 6.94 34.50 -21.51
CA TYR A 235 5.63 34.35 -20.86
C TYR A 235 5.65 33.49 -19.59
N GLY A 236 6.83 32.92 -19.25
CA GLY A 236 7.02 32.06 -18.07
C GLY A 236 6.67 30.58 -18.32
N HIS A 237 7.22 29.72 -17.48
CA HIS A 237 7.05 28.25 -17.58
C HIS A 237 5.59 27.79 -17.47
N MET A 238 4.75 28.49 -16.73
CA MET A 238 3.33 28.18 -16.64
C MET A 238 2.61 28.34 -17.97
N CYS A 239 3.03 29.31 -18.77
CA CYS A 239 2.54 29.49 -20.14
C CYS A 239 3.03 28.36 -21.05
N GLY A 240 4.29 27.96 -20.96
CA GLY A 240 4.83 26.82 -21.69
C GLY A 240 4.09 25.53 -21.35
N ASP A 241 3.79 25.27 -20.08
CA ASP A 241 2.99 24.14 -19.65
C ASP A 241 1.56 24.17 -20.25
N PHE A 242 0.92 25.32 -20.25
CA PHE A 242 -0.37 25.53 -20.90
C PHE A 242 -0.33 25.22 -22.40
N VAL A 243 0.71 25.68 -23.11
CA VAL A 243 0.91 25.40 -24.54
C VAL A 243 1.08 23.90 -24.78
N LEU A 244 1.92 23.22 -23.99
CA LEU A 244 2.14 21.77 -24.10
C LEU A 244 0.85 20.96 -23.88
N VAL A 245 0.08 21.28 -22.86
CA VAL A 245 -1.21 20.62 -22.57
C VAL A 245 -2.21 20.85 -23.70
N THR A 246 -2.28 22.07 -24.23
CA THR A 246 -3.19 22.42 -25.31
C THR A 246 -2.82 21.68 -26.60
N ILE A 247 -1.53 21.64 -26.98
CA ILE A 247 -1.05 20.90 -28.13
C ILE A 247 -1.33 19.42 -27.99
N ALA A 248 -1.03 18.83 -26.83
CA ALA A 248 -1.34 17.43 -26.56
C ALA A 248 -2.84 17.12 -26.75
N SER A 249 -3.71 18.02 -26.30
CA SER A 249 -5.16 17.90 -26.50
C SER A 249 -5.56 17.99 -27.99
N ILE A 250 -4.98 18.93 -28.74
CA ILE A 250 -5.23 19.07 -30.17
C ILE A 250 -4.85 17.77 -30.90
N ILE A 251 -3.65 17.25 -30.61
CA ILE A 251 -3.14 16.04 -31.26
C ILE A 251 -4.04 14.84 -30.91
N LYS A 252 -4.40 14.65 -29.65
CA LYS A 252 -5.30 13.56 -29.20
C LYS A 252 -6.66 13.61 -29.93
N ASN A 253 -7.20 14.79 -30.11
CA ASN A 253 -8.51 14.96 -30.76
C ASN A 253 -8.48 14.62 -32.28
N ILE A 254 -7.34 14.83 -32.93
CA ILE A 254 -7.18 14.52 -34.38
C ILE A 254 -6.83 13.03 -34.55
N LEU A 255 -5.93 12.51 -33.69
CA LEU A 255 -5.42 11.15 -33.77
C LEU A 255 -6.20 10.14 -32.91
N PHE A 256 -7.49 10.34 -32.74
CA PHE A 256 -8.34 9.53 -31.85
C PHE A 256 -8.27 7.99 -32.06
N GLN A 257 -7.82 7.55 -33.26
CA GLN A 257 -7.66 6.13 -33.61
C GLN A 257 -6.22 5.75 -33.97
N SER A 258 -5.24 6.60 -33.71
CA SER A 258 -3.84 6.36 -34.05
C SER A 258 -3.08 5.72 -32.90
N VAL A 259 -2.00 5.06 -33.24
CA VAL A 259 -1.36 4.03 -32.45
C VAL A 259 -0.67 4.52 -31.19
N GLY A 260 -0.02 5.67 -31.21
CA GLY A 260 0.66 6.18 -30.02
C GLY A 260 1.06 7.64 -30.15
N ILE A 261 0.84 8.39 -29.07
CA ILE A 261 1.25 9.79 -28.94
C ILE A 261 2.15 9.88 -27.72
N VAL A 262 3.41 10.23 -27.94
CA VAL A 262 4.48 10.11 -26.94
C VAL A 262 5.09 11.47 -26.66
N ARG A 263 5.23 11.87 -25.41
CA ARG A 263 6.09 12.99 -25.06
C ARG A 263 7.53 12.52 -25.06
N TRP A 264 8.29 12.93 -26.07
CA TRP A 264 9.65 12.47 -26.30
C TRP A 264 10.70 13.23 -25.49
N GLY A 265 10.51 14.53 -25.34
CA GLY A 265 11.38 15.44 -24.60
C GLY A 265 10.59 16.56 -23.95
N GLY A 266 11.24 17.68 -23.65
CA GLY A 266 10.61 18.85 -23.07
C GLY A 266 9.44 19.36 -23.89
N GLU A 267 9.70 19.66 -25.17
CA GLU A 267 8.76 20.20 -26.16
C GLU A 267 8.56 19.29 -27.37
N GLU A 268 9.17 18.09 -27.36
CA GLU A 268 9.16 17.14 -28.47
C GLU A 268 8.06 16.10 -28.28
N ILE A 269 7.33 15.81 -29.36
CA ILE A 269 6.25 14.81 -29.39
C ILE A 269 6.53 13.83 -30.52
N VAL A 270 6.50 12.53 -30.22
CA VAL A 270 6.57 11.46 -31.22
C VAL A 270 5.16 10.94 -31.47
N LEU A 271 4.84 10.75 -32.72
CA LEU A 271 3.58 10.18 -33.22
C LEU A 271 3.89 8.88 -33.96
N LEU A 272 3.19 7.81 -33.57
CA LEU A 272 3.32 6.49 -34.18
C LEU A 272 2.08 6.20 -35.05
N PHE A 273 2.28 5.64 -36.24
CA PHE A 273 1.20 5.30 -37.16
C PHE A 273 1.33 3.84 -37.61
N GLU A 274 0.21 3.12 -37.64
CA GLU A 274 0.08 1.77 -38.21
C GLU A 274 -0.69 1.84 -39.54
N ASP A 275 -0.18 2.61 -40.49
CA ASP A 275 -0.80 2.77 -41.79
C ASP A 275 0.09 2.14 -42.88
N HIS A 276 -0.52 1.76 -44.02
CA HIS A 276 0.20 1.17 -45.13
C HIS A 276 0.55 2.19 -46.20
N ASP A 277 0.01 3.41 -46.11
CA ASP A 277 0.25 4.49 -47.06
C ASP A 277 0.77 5.75 -46.36
N VAL A 278 1.90 6.27 -46.83
CA VAL A 278 2.51 7.50 -46.31
C VAL A 278 1.61 8.74 -46.45
N MET A 279 0.64 8.70 -47.31
CA MET A 279 -0.28 9.84 -47.53
C MET A 279 -1.14 10.09 -46.27
N MET A 280 -1.59 9.06 -45.59
CA MET A 280 -2.43 9.22 -44.40
C MET A 280 -1.67 9.90 -43.24
N PRO A 281 -0.47 9.46 -42.82
CA PRO A 281 0.33 10.19 -41.84
C PRO A 281 0.61 11.65 -42.22
N LYS A 282 0.91 11.93 -43.48
CA LYS A 282 1.12 13.30 -43.99
C LYS A 282 -0.13 14.18 -43.84
N VAL A 283 -1.29 13.66 -44.23
CA VAL A 283 -2.57 14.39 -44.09
C VAL A 283 -2.89 14.69 -42.65
N MET A 284 -2.71 13.69 -41.74
CA MET A 284 -2.96 13.86 -40.31
C MET A 284 -1.99 14.89 -39.70
N LEU A 285 -0.72 14.82 -40.06
CA LEU A 285 0.29 15.79 -39.57
C LEU A 285 -0.05 17.21 -40.07
N GLU A 286 -0.48 17.37 -41.31
CA GLU A 286 -0.88 18.69 -41.84
C GLU A 286 -2.11 19.25 -41.10
N GLN A 287 -3.09 18.40 -40.81
CA GLN A 287 -4.25 18.79 -39.97
C GLN A 287 -3.82 19.23 -38.57
N ILE A 288 -2.87 18.51 -37.93
CA ILE A 288 -2.32 18.88 -36.64
C ILE A 288 -1.61 20.22 -36.74
N ARG A 289 -0.69 20.37 -37.70
CA ARG A 289 0.10 21.59 -37.90
C ARG A 289 -0.81 22.81 -38.09
N GLN A 290 -1.78 22.73 -39.00
CA GLN A 290 -2.75 23.82 -39.29
C GLN A 290 -3.60 24.10 -38.02
N LYS A 291 -4.08 23.08 -37.35
CA LYS A 291 -4.90 23.27 -36.14
C LYS A 291 -4.15 23.94 -35.02
N ILE A 292 -2.85 23.67 -34.88
CA ILE A 292 -1.99 24.36 -33.91
C ILE A 292 -1.76 25.81 -34.33
N GLU A 293 -1.42 26.06 -35.60
CA GLU A 293 -1.20 27.40 -36.18
C GLU A 293 -2.44 28.29 -36.03
N ASP A 294 -3.62 27.74 -36.29
CA ASP A 294 -4.91 28.45 -36.22
C ASP A 294 -5.50 28.57 -34.80
N TYR A 295 -4.91 27.88 -33.81
CA TYR A 295 -5.43 27.90 -32.45
C TYR A 295 -5.05 29.18 -31.73
N ASP A 296 -6.03 29.85 -31.14
CA ASP A 296 -5.83 31.07 -30.35
C ASP A 296 -5.38 30.69 -28.91
N PHE A 297 -4.05 30.64 -28.70
CA PHE A 297 -3.50 30.40 -27.39
C PHE A 297 -3.58 31.67 -26.54
N VAL A 298 -4.54 31.73 -25.64
CA VAL A 298 -4.72 32.88 -24.73
C VAL A 298 -4.26 32.49 -23.31
N PHE A 299 -3.24 33.18 -22.82
CA PHE A 299 -2.72 33.01 -21.46
C PHE A 299 -2.54 34.39 -20.80
N ASP A 300 -3.11 34.60 -19.62
CA ASP A 300 -3.13 35.90 -18.93
C ASP A 300 -3.49 37.08 -19.84
N GLU A 301 -4.60 36.94 -20.60
CA GLU A 301 -5.11 37.94 -21.56
C GLU A 301 -4.16 38.24 -22.74
N GLN A 302 -3.09 37.47 -22.91
CA GLN A 302 -2.14 37.61 -24.01
C GLN A 302 -2.37 36.51 -25.06
N HIS A 303 -2.39 36.93 -26.34
CA HIS A 303 -2.49 36.01 -27.47
C HIS A 303 -1.09 35.58 -27.88
N ILE A 304 -0.86 34.28 -27.96
CA ILE A 304 0.44 33.69 -28.25
C ILE A 304 0.33 32.92 -29.56
N HIS A 305 1.15 33.26 -30.53
CA HIS A 305 1.24 32.49 -31.75
C HIS A 305 2.18 31.31 -31.59
N VAL A 306 1.67 30.09 -31.81
CA VAL A 306 2.42 28.84 -31.67
C VAL A 306 2.36 28.05 -32.95
N THR A 307 3.49 27.57 -33.40
CA THR A 307 3.59 26.64 -34.51
C THR A 307 4.41 25.42 -34.16
N MET A 308 4.37 24.40 -34.99
CA MET A 308 5.10 23.14 -34.75
C MET A 308 5.68 22.62 -36.07
N THR A 309 6.91 22.13 -36.04
CA THR A 309 7.62 21.54 -37.16
C THR A 309 7.71 20.03 -36.97
N PHE A 310 7.43 19.26 -38.01
CA PHE A 310 7.43 17.82 -38.01
C PHE A 310 8.41 17.22 -39.04
N GLY A 311 9.12 16.17 -38.60
CA GLY A 311 9.81 15.25 -39.49
C GLY A 311 9.09 13.90 -39.52
N LEU A 312 8.85 13.34 -40.66
CA LEU A 312 8.19 12.05 -40.88
C LEU A 312 9.16 11.06 -41.51
N SER A 313 9.15 9.82 -41.04
CA SER A 313 9.93 8.70 -41.60
C SER A 313 9.12 7.40 -41.62
N ALA A 314 9.37 6.55 -42.61
CA ALA A 314 8.90 5.16 -42.59
C ALA A 314 9.76 4.29 -41.68
N VAL A 315 9.13 3.33 -41.01
CA VAL A 315 9.83 2.30 -40.24
C VAL A 315 10.14 1.13 -41.16
N ILE A 316 11.42 1.00 -41.57
CA ILE A 316 11.89 -0.06 -42.47
C ILE A 316 12.57 -1.17 -41.69
N ASP A 317 13.57 -0.84 -40.90
CA ASP A 317 14.35 -1.81 -40.11
C ASP A 317 13.90 -1.85 -38.67
N ASP A 318 14.00 -0.72 -38.00
CA ASP A 318 13.57 -0.53 -36.62
C ASP A 318 13.09 0.90 -36.36
N VAL A 319 12.42 1.08 -35.19
CA VAL A 319 11.84 2.38 -34.82
C VAL A 319 12.92 3.41 -34.46
N ASP A 320 14.06 3.00 -33.95
CA ASP A 320 15.13 3.91 -33.53
C ASP A 320 15.78 4.57 -34.76
N ASN A 321 16.03 3.79 -35.83
CA ASN A 321 16.54 4.31 -37.09
C ASN A 321 15.53 5.27 -37.74
N ALA A 322 14.24 4.90 -37.71
CA ALA A 322 13.19 5.78 -38.27
C ALA A 322 13.05 7.08 -37.46
N LEU A 323 13.20 7.05 -36.14
CA LEU A 323 13.20 8.25 -35.31
C LEU A 323 14.41 9.15 -35.59
N GLN A 324 15.59 8.59 -35.84
CA GLN A 324 16.77 9.35 -36.24
C GLN A 324 16.53 10.09 -37.57
N ILE A 325 15.96 9.41 -38.58
CA ILE A 325 15.63 10.03 -39.88
C ILE A 325 14.55 11.12 -39.70
N ALA A 326 13.55 10.86 -38.87
CA ALA A 326 12.52 11.86 -38.56
C ALA A 326 13.11 13.09 -37.88
N ASP A 327 14.09 12.94 -36.97
CA ASP A 327 14.81 14.05 -36.33
C ASP A 327 15.59 14.89 -37.38
N GLU A 328 16.32 14.24 -38.28
CA GLU A 328 17.01 14.93 -39.37
C GLU A 328 16.03 15.75 -40.27
N HIS A 329 14.89 15.16 -40.60
CA HIS A 329 13.83 15.85 -41.37
C HIS A 329 13.26 17.06 -40.59
N MET A 330 12.94 16.87 -39.29
CA MET A 330 12.44 17.96 -38.45
C MET A 330 13.45 19.09 -38.34
N TYR A 331 14.75 18.75 -38.12
CA TYR A 331 15.82 19.74 -38.08
C TYR A 331 15.95 20.54 -39.38
N HIS A 332 15.83 19.86 -40.52
CA HIS A 332 15.79 20.55 -41.82
C HIS A 332 14.59 21.49 -41.92
N GLY A 333 13.42 21.07 -41.48
CA GLY A 333 12.21 21.91 -41.45
C GLY A 333 12.41 23.17 -40.61
N LYS A 334 12.99 23.02 -39.39
CA LYS A 334 13.30 24.17 -38.53
C LYS A 334 14.25 25.18 -39.17
N ARG A 335 15.22 24.71 -39.93
CA ARG A 335 16.15 25.60 -40.65
C ARG A 335 15.56 26.22 -41.93
N SER A 336 14.53 25.62 -42.51
CA SER A 336 13.91 26.04 -43.76
C SER A 336 12.67 26.93 -43.58
N GLY A 337 12.44 27.45 -42.37
CA GLY A 337 11.37 28.41 -42.10
C GLY A 337 10.37 27.98 -41.03
N LYS A 338 10.53 26.81 -40.41
CA LYS A 338 9.63 26.24 -39.37
C LYS A 338 8.22 25.99 -39.90
N ASN A 339 7.28 25.62 -38.99
CA ASN A 339 5.85 25.46 -39.33
C ASN A 339 5.60 24.61 -40.57
N GLN A 340 6.21 23.45 -40.67
CA GLN A 340 6.15 22.59 -41.86
C GLN A 340 6.37 21.11 -41.53
N ILE A 341 6.09 20.24 -42.48
CA ILE A 341 6.35 18.80 -42.44
C ILE A 341 7.41 18.47 -43.49
N VAL A 342 8.45 17.77 -43.06
CA VAL A 342 9.51 17.25 -43.93
C VAL A 342 9.50 15.73 -43.88
N SER A 343 9.66 15.05 -45.04
CA SER A 343 9.63 13.59 -45.13
C SER A 343 10.44 13.07 -46.30
#